data_9ef69a28b3f2f6c49a338e2b13f1c006
#
_entry.id   9ef69a28b3f2f6c49a338e2b13f1c006
#
_cell.length_a   1.000
_cell.length_b   1.000
_cell.length_c   1.000
_cell.angle_alpha   90.00
_cell.angle_beta   90.00
_cell.angle_gamma   90.00
#
_symmetry.space_group_name_H-M   'P 1'
#
loop_
_entity.id
_entity.type
_entity.pdbx_description
1 polymer ?
#
loop_
_entity_poly.entity_id
_entity_poly.type
_entity_poly.pdbx_seq_one_letter_code
_entity_poly.pdbx_strand_id
1 'polypeptide(L)'
;MGSFSQASARGRRPEAFNRVSQLPDHWRLARAAHVDLLLMGMPRVNLLLIAPDGVVRYVLESELLNLREPVVRWSPGGPLDLPPCDHAGTVILHDVGDLPLQEQLSFLEWLEHANGRVQVVSTSATSLLERVKCGALIDTLYYRLNTVCVDVTV
;
A
#
# COMPACT_ATOMS: atom_id res chain seq x y z
N MET A 1 -36.71 40.46 -20.18
CA MET A 1 -35.91 40.72 -18.97
C MET A 1 -35.75 39.41 -18.22
N GLY A 2 -34.69 38.70 -18.52
CA GLY A 2 -34.40 37.40 -17.91
C GLY A 2 -33.38 37.54 -16.79
N SER A 3 -33.81 37.22 -15.58
CA SER A 3 -32.95 37.12 -14.43
C SER A 3 -32.20 35.81 -14.52
N PHE A 4 -30.90 35.82 -14.83
CA PHE A 4 -30.05 34.66 -14.75
C PHE A 4 -29.63 34.42 -13.28
N SER A 5 -30.25 33.46 -12.61
CA SER A 5 -29.83 32.95 -11.33
C SER A 5 -28.61 32.07 -11.57
N GLN A 6 -27.41 32.56 -11.23
CA GLN A 6 -26.22 31.74 -11.15
C GLN A 6 -26.32 30.86 -9.93
N ALA A 7 -26.71 29.62 -10.13
CA ALA A 7 -26.55 28.58 -9.12
C ALA A 7 -25.06 28.30 -8.95
N SER A 8 -24.47 28.85 -7.90
CA SER A 8 -23.12 28.52 -7.45
C SER A 8 -23.07 27.04 -7.07
N ALA A 9 -22.53 26.22 -7.94
CA ALA A 9 -22.17 24.86 -7.60
C ALA A 9 -20.99 24.90 -6.61
N ARG A 10 -21.31 24.96 -5.33
CA ARG A 10 -20.35 24.69 -4.25
C ARG A 10 -19.99 23.22 -4.37
N GLY A 11 -18.85 22.94 -5.03
CA GLY A 11 -18.27 21.63 -5.06
C GLY A 11 -18.13 21.12 -3.61
N ARG A 12 -18.81 20.03 -3.31
CA ARG A 12 -18.59 19.30 -2.05
C ARG A 12 -17.15 18.84 -2.05
N ARG A 13 -16.31 19.41 -1.18
CA ARG A 13 -14.98 18.86 -0.90
C ARG A 13 -15.20 17.41 -0.43
N PRO A 14 -14.47 16.44 -0.97
CA PRO A 14 -14.63 15.06 -0.56
C PRO A 14 -14.41 14.94 0.96
N GLU A 15 -15.25 14.17 1.63
CA GLU A 15 -15.23 13.94 3.08
C GLU A 15 -13.88 13.43 3.62
N ALA A 16 -13.03 12.91 2.73
CA ALA A 16 -11.66 12.50 3.03
C ALA A 16 -10.80 13.66 3.61
N PHE A 17 -11.08 14.91 3.24
CA PHE A 17 -10.32 16.06 3.73
C PHE A 17 -10.61 16.39 5.21
N ASN A 18 -11.76 16.01 5.71
CA ASN A 18 -12.16 16.29 7.11
C ASN A 18 -11.58 15.26 8.10
N ARG A 19 -11.17 14.08 7.62
CA ARG A 19 -10.57 13.05 8.47
C ARG A 19 -9.08 13.29 8.76
N VAL A 20 -8.40 14.06 7.92
CA VAL A 20 -6.96 14.36 8.06
C VAL A 20 -6.66 15.21 9.29
N SER A 21 -7.57 16.10 9.68
CA SER A 21 -7.40 16.97 10.85
C SER A 21 -7.47 16.23 12.18
N GLN A 22 -7.92 14.96 12.19
CA GLN A 22 -8.04 14.12 13.39
C GLN A 22 -6.88 13.12 13.54
N LEU A 23 -5.93 13.11 12.59
CA LEU A 23 -4.79 12.21 12.64
C LEU A 23 -3.69 12.78 13.54
N PRO A 24 -2.97 11.93 14.31
CA PRO A 24 -1.83 12.35 15.11
C PRO A 24 -0.74 13.05 14.30
N ASP A 25 0.03 13.94 14.92
CA ASP A 25 1.05 14.75 14.24
C ASP A 25 2.14 13.90 13.55
N HIS A 26 2.54 12.78 14.14
CA HIS A 26 3.50 11.85 13.53
C HIS A 26 2.99 11.27 12.21
N TRP A 27 1.69 11.13 12.08
CA TRP A 27 1.02 10.68 10.85
C TRP A 27 1.12 11.71 9.73
N ARG A 28 1.06 12.99 10.05
CA ARG A 28 1.22 14.07 9.07
C ARG A 28 2.63 14.09 8.48
N LEU A 29 3.64 13.75 9.28
CA LEU A 29 5.02 13.63 8.81
C LEU A 29 5.19 12.43 7.88
N ALA A 30 4.61 11.28 8.22
CA ALA A 30 4.62 10.10 7.38
C ALA A 30 3.89 10.34 6.04
N ARG A 31 2.80 11.10 6.08
CA ARG A 31 2.07 11.53 4.88
C ARG A 31 2.92 12.43 3.98
N ALA A 32 3.64 13.40 4.55
CA ALA A 32 4.52 14.27 3.77
C ALA A 32 5.60 13.46 3.05
N ALA A 33 6.25 12.52 3.75
CA ALA A 33 7.25 11.63 3.17
C ALA A 33 6.65 10.76 2.05
N HIS A 34 5.43 10.28 2.23
CA HIS A 34 4.72 9.46 1.24
C HIS A 34 4.36 10.26 -0.02
N VAL A 35 3.87 11.47 0.15
CA VAL A 35 3.56 12.38 -0.97
C VAL A 35 4.84 12.70 -1.74
N ASP A 36 5.95 12.94 -1.06
CA ASP A 36 7.24 13.19 -1.69
C ASP A 36 7.68 11.99 -2.55
N LEU A 37 7.51 10.75 -2.06
CA LEU A 37 7.80 9.53 -2.82
C LEU A 37 6.94 9.40 -4.09
N LEU A 38 5.66 9.73 -4.00
CA LEU A 38 4.76 9.73 -5.15
C LEU A 38 5.13 10.82 -6.16
N LEU A 39 5.53 12.00 -5.69
CA LEU A 39 5.97 13.13 -6.52
C LEU A 39 7.31 12.87 -7.20
N MET A 40 8.19 12.06 -6.61
CA MET A 40 9.47 11.66 -7.20
C MET A 40 9.34 10.70 -8.37
N GLY A 41 8.13 10.30 -8.74
CA GLY A 41 7.88 9.46 -9.91
C GLY A 41 8.45 8.06 -9.82
N MET A 42 8.45 7.46 -8.62
CA MET A 42 8.90 6.08 -8.38
C MET A 42 7.73 5.07 -8.42
N PRO A 43 7.02 4.90 -9.56
CA PRO A 43 5.77 4.12 -9.61
C PRO A 43 5.97 2.61 -9.54
N ARG A 44 7.21 2.13 -9.44
CA ARG A 44 7.56 0.69 -9.51
C ARG A 44 8.32 0.18 -8.30
N VAL A 45 8.41 0.98 -7.25
CA VAL A 45 9.11 0.58 -6.02
C VAL A 45 8.13 -0.14 -5.10
N ASN A 46 8.55 -1.28 -4.57
CA ASN A 46 7.76 -1.99 -3.57
C ASN A 46 7.71 -1.18 -2.28
N LEU A 47 6.51 -1.05 -1.72
CA LEU A 47 6.24 -0.29 -0.51
C LEU A 47 5.81 -1.23 0.61
N LEU A 48 6.45 -1.12 1.76
CA LEU A 48 5.99 -1.73 3.01
C LEU A 48 5.46 -0.63 3.93
N LEU A 49 4.19 -0.71 4.26
CA LEU A 49 3.53 0.19 5.20
C LEU A 49 3.29 -0.52 6.52
N ILE A 50 3.94 -0.05 7.58
CA ILE A 50 3.73 -0.53 8.95
C ILE A 50 2.92 0.52 9.70
N ALA A 51 1.67 0.19 9.97
CA ALA A 51 0.72 1.14 10.55
C ALA A 51 -0.49 0.41 11.16
N PRO A 52 -1.21 1.04 12.10
CA PRO A 52 -2.51 0.55 12.53
C PRO A 52 -3.51 0.43 11.38
N ASP A 53 -4.46 -0.50 11.48
CA ASP A 53 -5.42 -0.82 10.40
C ASP A 53 -6.20 0.41 9.87
N GLY A 54 -6.58 1.31 10.74
CA GLY A 54 -7.28 2.53 10.34
C GLY A 54 -6.43 3.46 9.46
N VAL A 55 -5.14 3.51 9.73
CA VAL A 55 -4.15 4.27 8.97
C VAL A 55 -3.88 3.59 7.62
N VAL A 56 -3.70 2.27 7.63
CA VAL A 56 -3.54 1.47 6.41
C VAL A 56 -4.69 1.71 5.45
N ARG A 57 -5.92 1.60 5.95
CA ARG A 57 -7.13 1.85 5.15
C ARG A 57 -7.12 3.24 4.55
N TYR A 58 -6.82 4.25 5.35
CA TYR A 58 -6.75 5.63 4.88
C TYR A 58 -5.72 5.81 3.75
N VAL A 59 -4.52 5.26 3.91
CA VAL A 59 -3.46 5.35 2.89
C VAL A 59 -3.89 4.68 1.59
N LEU A 60 -4.42 3.47 1.66
CA LEU A 60 -4.82 2.71 0.48
C LEU A 60 -6.00 3.35 -0.26
N GLU A 61 -6.93 3.98 0.46
CA GLU A 61 -8.13 4.59 -0.14
C GLU A 61 -7.91 6.03 -0.61
N SER A 62 -7.00 6.78 0.02
CA SER A 62 -6.88 8.23 -0.16
C SER A 62 -5.57 8.69 -0.76
N GLU A 63 -4.46 8.00 -0.49
CA GLU A 63 -3.12 8.42 -0.92
C GLU A 63 -2.62 7.61 -2.12
N LEU A 64 -2.97 6.33 -2.21
CA LEU A 64 -2.56 5.45 -3.31
C LEU A 64 -3.62 5.41 -4.42
N LEU A 65 -4.01 6.57 -4.94
CA LEU A 65 -5.07 6.68 -5.96
C LEU A 65 -4.60 6.32 -7.37
N ASN A 66 -3.29 6.36 -7.63
CA ASN A 66 -2.70 6.16 -8.97
C ASN A 66 -2.01 4.80 -9.09
N LEU A 67 -2.55 3.78 -8.46
CA LEU A 67 -2.04 2.42 -8.61
C LEU A 67 -2.25 1.94 -10.06
N ARG A 68 -1.24 1.27 -10.59
CA ARG A 68 -1.32 0.70 -11.93
C ARG A 68 -2.30 -0.47 -11.94
N GLU A 69 -3.28 -0.42 -12.82
CA GLU A 69 -4.21 -1.51 -13.05
C GLU A 69 -3.58 -2.66 -13.87
N PRO A 70 -4.01 -3.91 -13.66
CA PRO A 70 -4.98 -4.34 -12.67
C PRO A 70 -4.42 -4.33 -11.24
N VAL A 71 -5.29 -4.09 -10.25
CA VAL A 71 -4.94 -4.17 -8.83
C VAL A 71 -5.48 -5.46 -8.24
N VAL A 72 -4.59 -6.31 -7.77
CA VAL A 72 -4.94 -7.58 -7.09
C VAL A 72 -4.70 -7.39 -5.59
N ARG A 73 -5.66 -7.83 -4.78
CA ARG A 73 -5.60 -7.74 -3.31
C ARG A 73 -5.61 -9.12 -2.69
N TRP A 74 -4.76 -9.30 -1.69
CA TRP A 74 -4.77 -10.48 -0.83
C TRP A 74 -4.98 -10.05 0.63
N SER A 75 -5.69 -10.88 1.38
CA SER A 75 -5.87 -10.75 2.83
C SER A 75 -5.72 -12.13 3.49
N PRO A 76 -5.31 -12.20 4.77
CA PRO A 76 -5.17 -13.46 5.49
C PRO A 76 -6.43 -14.33 5.42
N GLY A 77 -6.24 -15.62 5.17
CA GLY A 77 -7.30 -16.61 5.01
C GLY A 77 -7.84 -16.77 3.60
N GLY A 78 -7.51 -15.86 2.68
CA GLY A 78 -7.87 -15.96 1.26
C GLY A 78 -6.79 -16.62 0.41
N PRO A 79 -7.14 -17.08 -0.81
CA PRO A 79 -6.15 -17.60 -1.75
C PRO A 79 -5.28 -16.47 -2.31
N LEU A 80 -4.01 -16.77 -2.55
CA LEU A 80 -3.09 -15.85 -3.22
C LEU A 80 -3.20 -16.04 -4.74
N ASP A 81 -4.07 -15.26 -5.36
CA ASP A 81 -4.26 -15.26 -6.82
C ASP A 81 -3.39 -14.15 -7.44
N LEU A 82 -2.22 -14.54 -7.91
CA LEU A 82 -1.29 -13.61 -8.54
C LEU A 82 -1.61 -13.41 -10.02
N PRO A 83 -1.48 -12.18 -10.55
CA PRO A 83 -1.64 -11.92 -11.96
C PRO A 83 -0.51 -12.58 -12.77
N PRO A 84 -0.68 -12.77 -14.09
CA PRO A 84 0.42 -13.21 -14.95
C PRO A 84 1.64 -12.28 -14.81
N CYS A 85 2.83 -12.85 -14.63
CA CYS A 85 4.06 -12.07 -14.38
C CYS A 85 4.56 -11.28 -15.58
N ASP A 86 4.02 -11.49 -16.76
CA ASP A 86 4.31 -10.71 -17.97
C ASP A 86 3.44 -9.44 -18.10
N HIS A 87 2.43 -9.27 -17.25
CA HIS A 87 1.60 -8.07 -17.20
C HIS A 87 2.09 -7.07 -16.15
N ALA A 88 1.91 -5.80 -16.46
CA ALA A 88 2.07 -4.73 -15.47
C ALA A 88 0.85 -4.68 -14.54
N GLY A 89 1.01 -4.18 -13.34
CA GLY A 89 -0.07 -4.05 -12.37
C GLY A 89 0.42 -3.76 -10.98
N THR A 90 -0.48 -3.92 -10.02
CA THR A 90 -0.21 -3.74 -8.59
C THR A 90 -0.77 -4.91 -7.79
N VAL A 91 0.01 -5.41 -6.85
CA VAL A 91 -0.43 -6.40 -5.86
C VAL A 91 -0.41 -5.74 -4.49
N ILE A 92 -1.52 -5.80 -3.77
CA ILE A 92 -1.62 -5.33 -2.39
C ILE A 92 -1.75 -6.53 -1.46
N LEU A 93 -0.80 -6.68 -0.54
CA LEU A 93 -0.80 -7.73 0.47
C LEU A 93 -1.14 -7.14 1.83
N HIS A 94 -2.35 -7.38 2.32
CA HIS A 94 -2.75 -6.98 3.66
C HIS A 94 -2.20 -7.93 4.71
N ASP A 95 -1.63 -7.39 5.80
CA ASP A 95 -1.05 -8.20 6.90
C ASP A 95 -0.11 -9.28 6.38
N VAL A 96 0.88 -8.87 5.61
CA VAL A 96 1.79 -9.77 4.90
C VAL A 96 2.55 -10.73 5.84
N GLY A 97 2.70 -10.37 7.11
CA GLY A 97 3.29 -11.25 8.12
C GLY A 97 2.50 -12.54 8.37
N ASP A 98 1.23 -12.58 7.98
CA ASP A 98 0.35 -13.75 8.12
C ASP A 98 0.31 -14.60 6.84
N LEU A 99 1.08 -14.27 5.84
CA LEU A 99 1.21 -15.07 4.62
C LEU A 99 1.84 -16.44 4.96
N PRO A 100 1.15 -17.56 4.66
CA PRO A 100 1.71 -18.88 4.91
C PRO A 100 3.04 -19.12 4.20
N LEU A 101 3.93 -19.89 4.82
CA LEU A 101 5.28 -20.09 4.31
C LEU A 101 5.29 -20.66 2.88
N GLN A 102 4.38 -21.58 2.58
CA GLN A 102 4.26 -22.14 1.23
C GLN A 102 3.89 -21.08 0.20
N GLU A 103 3.02 -20.16 0.56
CA GLU A 103 2.62 -19.04 -0.31
C GLU A 103 3.72 -17.99 -0.43
N GLN A 104 4.53 -17.80 0.62
CA GLN A 104 5.71 -16.95 0.56
C GLN A 104 6.71 -17.44 -0.48
N LEU A 105 6.95 -18.73 -0.56
CA LEU A 105 7.85 -19.34 -1.55
C LEU A 105 7.32 -19.14 -2.97
N SER A 106 6.05 -19.40 -3.19
CA SER A 106 5.39 -19.18 -4.48
C SER A 106 5.40 -17.71 -4.89
N PHE A 107 5.19 -16.82 -3.94
CA PHE A 107 5.21 -15.38 -4.18
C PHE A 107 6.61 -14.88 -4.52
N LEU A 108 7.63 -15.36 -3.81
CA LEU A 108 9.02 -15.01 -4.09
C LEU A 108 9.43 -15.43 -5.50
N GLU A 109 9.07 -16.64 -5.91
CA GLU A 109 9.30 -17.13 -7.27
C GLU A 109 8.58 -16.25 -8.31
N TRP A 110 7.33 -15.91 -8.05
CA TRP A 110 6.55 -15.03 -8.91
C TRP A 110 7.18 -13.64 -9.03
N LEU A 111 7.69 -13.06 -7.94
CA LEU A 111 8.39 -11.76 -7.95
C LEU A 111 9.62 -11.77 -8.86
N GLU A 112 10.38 -12.85 -8.86
CA GLU A 112 11.56 -12.99 -9.71
C GLU A 112 11.17 -13.01 -11.19
N HIS A 113 10.10 -13.70 -11.56
CA HIS A 113 9.58 -13.75 -12.92
C HIS A 113 8.93 -12.42 -13.35
N ALA A 114 8.26 -11.74 -12.44
CA ALA A 114 7.64 -10.43 -12.71
C ALA A 114 8.68 -9.34 -13.02
N ASN A 115 9.89 -9.47 -12.47
CA ASN A 115 11.04 -8.63 -12.78
C ASN A 115 10.75 -7.13 -12.79
N GLY A 116 10.10 -6.63 -11.74
CA GLY A 116 9.77 -5.21 -11.55
C GLY A 116 8.62 -4.66 -12.40
N ARG A 117 7.91 -5.50 -13.15
CA ARG A 117 6.71 -5.06 -13.91
C ARG A 117 5.53 -4.75 -13.00
N VAL A 118 5.50 -5.38 -11.83
CA VAL A 118 4.42 -5.25 -10.85
C VAL A 118 4.95 -4.55 -9.61
N GLN A 119 4.21 -3.56 -9.13
CA GLN A 119 4.43 -2.95 -7.83
C GLN A 119 3.76 -3.77 -6.75
N VAL A 120 4.45 -4.03 -5.65
CA VAL A 120 3.87 -4.67 -4.47
C VAL A 120 3.74 -3.66 -3.34
N VAL A 121 2.54 -3.53 -2.83
CA VAL A 121 2.24 -2.76 -1.63
C VAL A 121 1.88 -3.74 -0.51
N SER A 122 2.72 -3.83 0.50
CA SER A 122 2.51 -4.71 1.64
C SER A 122 2.18 -3.91 2.88
N THR A 123 1.30 -4.42 3.72
CA THR A 123 0.96 -3.80 4.98
C THR A 123 1.20 -4.72 6.16
N SER A 124 1.46 -4.13 7.31
CA SER A 124 1.57 -4.83 8.60
C SER A 124 1.20 -3.88 9.73
N ALA A 125 0.55 -4.38 10.76
CA ALA A 125 0.24 -3.61 11.97
C ALA A 125 1.46 -3.47 12.89
N THR A 126 2.46 -4.34 12.74
CA THR A 126 3.67 -4.36 13.57
C THR A 126 4.91 -4.58 12.72
N SER A 127 6.09 -4.30 13.29
CA SER A 127 7.36 -4.62 12.64
C SER A 127 7.44 -6.11 12.27
N LEU A 128 7.94 -6.38 11.08
CA LEU A 128 8.11 -7.74 10.56
C LEU A 128 9.44 -8.39 10.97
N LEU A 129 10.34 -7.65 11.62
CA LEU A 129 11.69 -8.13 11.96
C LEU A 129 11.68 -9.36 12.87
N GLU A 130 10.78 -9.41 13.85
CA GLU A 130 10.66 -10.58 14.74
C GLU A 130 10.20 -11.83 13.97
N ARG A 131 9.34 -11.67 12.98
CA ARG A 131 8.89 -12.76 12.11
C ARG A 131 10.03 -13.28 11.23
N VAL A 132 10.89 -12.40 10.75
CA VAL A 132 12.10 -12.77 10.00
C VAL A 132 13.07 -13.54 10.91
N LYS A 133 13.32 -13.05 12.12
CA LYS A 133 14.22 -13.68 13.09
C LYS A 133 13.80 -15.07 13.49
N CYS A 134 12.50 -15.31 13.68
CA CYS A 134 11.97 -16.63 14.05
C CYS A 134 11.70 -17.57 12.86
N GLY A 135 11.96 -17.11 11.62
CA GLY A 135 11.76 -17.92 10.42
C GLY A 135 10.30 -17.98 9.92
N ALA A 136 9.38 -17.23 10.52
CA ALA A 136 7.99 -17.17 10.07
C ALA A 136 7.81 -16.34 8.78
N LEU A 137 8.75 -15.45 8.49
CA LEU A 137 8.83 -14.69 7.25
C LEU A 137 10.21 -14.89 6.61
N ILE A 138 10.22 -15.27 5.35
CA ILE A 138 11.45 -15.47 4.58
C ILE A 138 12.20 -14.14 4.44
N ASP A 139 13.44 -14.10 4.84
CA ASP A 139 14.27 -12.88 4.83
C ASP A 139 14.43 -12.28 3.43
N THR A 140 14.67 -13.10 2.42
CA THR A 140 14.77 -12.66 1.02
C THR A 140 13.46 -11.99 0.57
N LEU A 141 12.31 -12.56 0.94
CA LEU A 141 11.01 -11.96 0.65
C LEU A 141 10.85 -10.62 1.37
N TYR A 142 11.18 -10.56 2.64
CA TYR A 142 11.14 -9.32 3.42
C TYR A 142 11.94 -8.20 2.76
N TYR A 143 13.16 -8.47 2.33
CA TYR A 143 13.98 -7.46 1.66
C TYR A 143 13.43 -7.05 0.29
N ARG A 144 12.78 -7.93 -0.42
CA ARG A 144 12.09 -7.61 -1.67
C ARG A 144 10.89 -6.70 -1.48
N LEU A 145 10.13 -6.91 -0.40
CA LEU A 145 8.96 -6.12 -0.06
C LEU A 145 9.31 -4.75 0.54
N ASN A 146 10.43 -4.67 1.25
CA ASN A 146 10.89 -3.51 1.99
C ASN A 146 11.87 -2.66 1.17
N THR A 147 11.55 -2.35 -0.07
CA THR A 147 12.35 -1.40 -0.85
C THR A 147 12.18 0.01 -0.32
N VAL A 148 10.96 0.39 -0.02
CA VAL A 148 10.61 1.59 0.74
C VAL A 148 9.73 1.17 1.91
N CYS A 149 10.10 1.56 3.10
CA CYS A 149 9.32 1.31 4.31
C CYS A 149 8.81 2.62 4.91
N VAL A 150 7.52 2.68 5.14
CA VAL A 150 6.89 3.75 5.92
C VAL A 150 6.35 3.14 7.20
N ASP A 151 6.99 3.45 8.31
CA ASP A 151 6.59 2.97 9.64
C ASP A 151 6.01 4.13 10.44
N VAL A 152 4.74 4.02 10.80
CA VAL A 152 4.01 5.02 11.60
C VAL A 152 3.54 4.44 12.95
N THR A 153 4.13 3.35 13.38
CA THR A 153 3.88 2.71 14.70
C THR A 153 4.83 3.27 15.76
N VAL A 154 4.68 4.51 16.09
CA VAL A 154 5.53 5.13 17.13
C VAL A 154 4.84 5.11 18.48
#